data_d0210cbeebcd7890ad3783985c34c7c4
#
_entry.id   d0210cbeebcd7890ad3783985c34c7c4
#
_cell.length_a   1.000
_cell.length_b   1.000
_cell.length_c   1.000
_cell.angle_alpha   90.00
_cell.angle_beta   90.00
_cell.angle_gamma   90.00
#
_symmetry.space_group_name_H-M   'P 1'
#
loop_
_entity.id
_entity.type
_entity.pdbx_description
1 polymer ?
#
loop_
_entity_poly.entity_id
_entity_poly.type
_entity_poly.pdbx_seq_one_letter_code
_entity_poly.pdbx_strand_id
1 'polypeptide(L)'
;MKNVADLYRLTKEDLLQLERMGDKSAENVLREIADSKMLPLERVIYGLGIRFVGERTAQFLAEHFGSLDAFMKASAEELEEVNEVGPRIAESIVEFFADEHNRKLVADLRKADLTFTGQKKEKGTKLAGKTFVLTGTLARHTRDEAKKMIEDAGGRVSGSVSKKTDYVVAGADAGSKLDKARELGVAVIGEEEMDCLLYTSDAADE
;
A
#
# COMPACT_ATOMS: atom_id res chain seq x y z
N MET A 1 -8.64 7.94 -29.87
CA MET A 1 -8.29 7.27 -28.59
C MET A 1 -9.57 6.81 -27.90
N LYS A 2 -9.65 5.55 -27.46
CA LYS A 2 -10.79 4.97 -26.74
C LYS A 2 -10.52 4.84 -25.24
N ASN A 3 -9.27 4.57 -24.87
CA ASN A 3 -8.82 4.46 -23.48
C ASN A 3 -7.33 4.85 -23.35
N VAL A 4 -6.81 4.86 -22.12
CA VAL A 4 -5.42 5.28 -21.83
C VAL A 4 -4.38 4.34 -22.45
N ALA A 5 -4.70 3.06 -22.70
CA ALA A 5 -3.78 2.14 -23.34
C ALA A 5 -3.45 2.52 -24.81
N ASP A 6 -4.32 3.29 -25.44
CA ASP A 6 -4.06 3.77 -26.81
C ASP A 6 -2.90 4.78 -26.87
N LEU A 7 -2.53 5.42 -25.74
CA LEU A 7 -1.34 6.29 -25.65
C LEU A 7 -0.07 5.55 -26.02
N TYR A 8 0.04 4.29 -25.64
CA TYR A 8 1.22 3.44 -25.88
C TYR A 8 1.34 2.96 -27.32
N ARG A 9 0.34 3.26 -28.17
CA ARG A 9 0.31 2.93 -29.60
C ARG A 9 0.50 4.15 -30.50
N LEU A 10 0.59 5.34 -29.91
CA LEU A 10 0.78 6.57 -30.67
C LEU A 10 2.11 6.56 -31.41
N THR A 11 2.06 7.02 -32.65
CA THR A 11 3.24 7.25 -33.49
C THR A 11 3.58 8.74 -33.55
N LYS A 12 4.78 9.06 -34.04
CA LYS A 12 5.19 10.46 -34.26
C LYS A 12 4.26 11.15 -35.27
N GLU A 13 3.86 10.40 -36.29
CA GLU A 13 2.95 10.87 -37.35
C GLU A 13 1.58 11.24 -36.78
N ASP A 14 1.04 10.46 -35.83
CA ASP A 14 -0.22 10.76 -35.15
C ASP A 14 -0.11 12.08 -34.36
N LEU A 15 1.01 12.28 -33.66
CA LEU A 15 1.22 13.48 -32.85
C LEU A 15 1.41 14.72 -33.73
N LEU A 16 2.10 14.60 -34.87
CA LEU A 16 2.32 15.72 -35.80
C LEU A 16 1.04 16.21 -36.49
N GLN A 17 -0.06 15.43 -36.45
CA GLN A 17 -1.36 15.88 -36.90
C GLN A 17 -2.05 16.85 -35.93
N LEU A 18 -1.56 16.96 -34.70
CA LEU A 18 -2.13 17.86 -33.71
C LEU A 18 -1.65 19.30 -33.97
N GLU A 19 -2.56 20.25 -33.80
CA GLU A 19 -2.22 21.66 -33.92
C GLU A 19 -1.08 22.04 -32.97
N ARG A 20 -0.10 22.80 -33.46
CA ARG A 20 1.06 23.30 -32.72
C ARG A 20 2.00 22.22 -32.16
N MET A 21 1.93 21.00 -32.67
CA MET A 21 2.85 19.93 -32.35
C MET A 21 4.00 19.90 -33.35
N GLY A 22 5.20 20.25 -32.90
CA GLY A 22 6.42 20.14 -33.72
C GLY A 22 7.18 18.84 -33.44
N ASP A 23 8.15 18.50 -34.30
CA ASP A 23 8.96 17.27 -34.22
C ASP A 23 9.54 17.05 -32.82
N LYS A 24 10.20 18.06 -32.24
CA LYS A 24 10.82 17.95 -30.91
C LYS A 24 9.80 17.69 -29.79
N SER A 25 8.62 18.31 -29.90
CA SER A 25 7.53 18.09 -28.91
C SER A 25 6.98 16.68 -29.02
N ALA A 26 6.75 16.19 -30.25
CA ALA A 26 6.28 14.83 -30.49
C ALA A 26 7.28 13.77 -29.97
N GLU A 27 8.57 13.96 -30.22
CA GLU A 27 9.63 13.09 -29.70
C GLU A 27 9.70 13.09 -28.18
N ASN A 28 9.57 14.25 -27.53
CA ASN A 28 9.50 14.33 -26.07
C ASN A 28 8.30 13.57 -25.51
N VAL A 29 7.12 13.75 -26.08
CA VAL A 29 5.91 13.03 -25.63
C VAL A 29 6.08 11.52 -25.78
N LEU A 30 6.59 11.04 -26.91
CA LEU A 30 6.81 9.60 -27.12
C LEU A 30 7.86 9.03 -26.13
N ARG A 31 8.90 9.80 -25.82
CA ARG A 31 9.90 9.41 -24.83
C ARG A 31 9.26 9.27 -23.44
N GLU A 32 8.50 10.29 -22.98
CA GLU A 32 7.81 10.22 -21.69
C GLU A 32 6.82 9.06 -21.61
N ILE A 33 6.12 8.76 -22.71
CA ILE A 33 5.23 7.58 -22.79
C ILE A 33 6.08 6.29 -22.68
N ALA A 34 7.20 6.20 -23.38
CA ALA A 34 8.08 5.02 -23.29
C ALA A 34 8.65 4.84 -21.87
N ASP A 35 9.15 5.91 -21.26
CA ASP A 35 9.71 5.90 -19.91
C ASP A 35 8.66 5.52 -18.86
N SER A 36 7.39 5.91 -19.07
CA SER A 36 6.29 5.56 -18.17
C SER A 36 6.03 4.05 -18.05
N LYS A 37 6.45 3.24 -19.02
CA LYS A 37 6.30 1.77 -18.97
C LYS A 37 7.12 1.14 -17.84
N MET A 38 8.22 1.78 -17.47
CA MET A 38 9.15 1.32 -16.43
C MET A 38 8.79 1.84 -15.03
N LEU A 39 7.73 2.62 -14.92
CA LEU A 39 7.28 3.12 -13.62
C LEU A 39 6.81 1.96 -12.72
N PRO A 40 7.02 2.07 -11.40
CA PRO A 40 6.70 1.01 -10.47
C PRO A 40 5.17 0.79 -10.36
N LEU A 41 4.80 -0.39 -9.82
CA LEU A 41 3.41 -0.89 -9.77
C LEU A 41 2.42 0.11 -9.15
N GLU A 42 2.83 0.85 -8.12
CA GLU A 42 1.99 1.86 -7.46
C GLU A 42 1.56 2.97 -8.43
N ARG A 43 2.42 3.32 -9.40
CA ARG A 43 2.07 4.31 -10.42
C ARG A 43 1.03 3.78 -11.41
N VAL A 44 1.09 2.49 -11.70
CA VAL A 44 0.08 1.81 -12.53
C VAL A 44 -1.26 1.77 -11.79
N ILE A 45 -1.27 1.33 -10.52
CA ILE A 45 -2.49 1.26 -9.69
C ILE A 45 -3.14 2.65 -9.56
N TYR A 46 -2.34 3.69 -9.28
CA TYR A 46 -2.84 5.06 -9.22
C TYR A 46 -3.40 5.53 -10.56
N GLY A 47 -2.69 5.22 -11.67
CA GLY A 47 -3.08 5.58 -13.03
C GLY A 47 -4.36 4.89 -13.54
N LEU A 48 -4.79 3.77 -12.93
CA LEU A 48 -6.09 3.16 -13.23
C LEU A 48 -7.28 4.05 -12.85
N GLY A 49 -7.09 5.03 -11.95
CA GLY A 49 -8.12 5.98 -11.57
C GLY A 49 -9.26 5.35 -10.76
N ILE A 50 -8.97 4.31 -9.97
CA ILE A 50 -9.96 3.66 -9.09
C ILE A 50 -10.45 4.68 -8.06
N ARG A 51 -11.76 4.80 -7.92
CA ARG A 51 -12.37 5.77 -7.01
C ARG A 51 -11.87 5.56 -5.57
N PHE A 52 -11.51 6.64 -4.88
CA PHE A 52 -10.95 6.67 -3.52
C PHE A 52 -9.53 6.09 -3.38
N VAL A 53 -8.91 5.57 -4.44
CA VAL A 53 -7.52 5.13 -4.42
C VAL A 53 -6.63 6.30 -4.82
N GLY A 54 -6.01 6.93 -3.81
CA GLY A 54 -5.01 7.97 -3.99
C GLY A 54 -3.60 7.39 -4.17
N GLU A 55 -2.60 8.25 -4.39
CA GLU A 55 -1.21 7.84 -4.59
C GLU A 55 -0.67 7.01 -3.41
N ARG A 56 -0.93 7.44 -2.17
CA ARG A 56 -0.51 6.72 -0.97
C ARG A 56 -1.20 5.37 -0.80
N THR A 57 -2.51 5.30 -1.06
CA THR A 57 -3.25 4.04 -1.02
C THR A 57 -2.75 3.08 -2.10
N ALA A 58 -2.45 3.59 -3.31
CA ALA A 58 -1.88 2.80 -4.40
C ALA A 58 -0.50 2.22 -4.01
N GLN A 59 0.33 2.97 -3.29
CA GLN A 59 1.59 2.49 -2.76
C GLN A 59 1.39 1.32 -1.79
N PHE A 60 0.49 1.45 -0.79
CA PHE A 60 0.21 0.37 0.15
C PHE A 60 -0.34 -0.89 -0.54
N LEU A 61 -1.21 -0.72 -1.53
CA LEU A 61 -1.73 -1.82 -2.33
C LEU A 61 -0.60 -2.52 -3.12
N ALA A 62 0.29 -1.75 -3.75
CA ALA A 62 1.43 -2.31 -4.48
C ALA A 62 2.40 -3.06 -3.57
N GLU A 63 2.73 -2.53 -2.41
CA GLU A 63 3.59 -3.15 -1.39
C GLU A 63 2.97 -4.45 -0.83
N HIS A 64 1.64 -4.45 -0.61
CA HIS A 64 0.94 -5.61 -0.04
C HIS A 64 0.82 -6.77 -1.04
N PHE A 65 0.34 -6.48 -2.25
CA PHE A 65 0.04 -7.51 -3.24
C PHE A 65 1.26 -7.88 -4.11
N GLY A 66 2.21 -6.98 -4.30
CA GLY A 66 3.43 -7.20 -5.08
C GLY A 66 3.22 -7.39 -6.58
N SER A 67 1.99 -7.56 -7.05
CA SER A 67 1.64 -7.64 -8.47
C SER A 67 0.22 -7.20 -8.74
N LEU A 68 -0.03 -6.69 -9.95
CA LEU A 68 -1.36 -6.31 -10.38
C LEU A 68 -2.31 -7.52 -10.45
N ASP A 69 -1.79 -8.71 -10.78
CA ASP A 69 -2.60 -9.93 -10.85
C ASP A 69 -3.12 -10.38 -9.49
N ALA A 70 -2.29 -10.29 -8.44
CA ALA A 70 -2.72 -10.56 -7.07
C ALA A 70 -3.75 -9.52 -6.61
N PHE A 71 -3.50 -8.24 -6.87
CA PHE A 71 -4.41 -7.15 -6.52
C PHE A 71 -5.78 -7.28 -7.20
N MET A 72 -5.82 -7.63 -8.48
CA MET A 72 -7.08 -7.81 -9.23
C MET A 72 -7.95 -8.97 -8.72
N LYS A 73 -7.35 -9.97 -8.07
CA LYS A 73 -8.03 -11.17 -7.56
C LYS A 73 -8.37 -11.09 -6.09
N ALA A 74 -7.94 -10.03 -5.41
CA ALA A 74 -8.12 -9.88 -3.98
C ALA A 74 -9.61 -9.76 -3.62
N SER A 75 -10.02 -10.43 -2.55
CA SER A 75 -11.34 -10.27 -1.96
C SER A 75 -11.45 -8.94 -1.20
N ALA A 76 -12.68 -8.53 -0.86
CA ALA A 76 -12.88 -7.32 -0.06
C ALA A 76 -12.18 -7.42 1.30
N GLU A 77 -12.22 -8.59 1.92
CA GLU A 77 -11.58 -8.87 3.22
C GLU A 77 -10.05 -8.73 3.13
N GLU A 78 -9.43 -9.28 2.08
CA GLU A 78 -7.99 -9.16 1.84
C GLU A 78 -7.58 -7.70 1.56
N LEU A 79 -8.42 -6.95 0.85
CA LEU A 79 -8.19 -5.52 0.60
C LEU A 79 -8.25 -4.70 1.89
N GLU A 80 -9.17 -5.02 2.82
CA GLU A 80 -9.29 -4.33 4.12
C GLU A 80 -8.12 -4.63 5.07
N GLU A 81 -7.31 -5.65 4.80
CA GLU A 81 -6.06 -5.89 5.52
C GLU A 81 -4.97 -4.87 5.19
N VAL A 82 -5.10 -4.19 4.05
CA VAL A 82 -4.15 -3.16 3.61
C VAL A 82 -4.32 -1.89 4.43
N ASN A 83 -3.21 -1.29 4.83
CA ASN A 83 -3.25 -0.05 5.60
C ASN A 83 -3.98 1.07 4.84
N GLU A 84 -4.79 1.83 5.54
CA GLU A 84 -5.64 2.90 4.99
C GLU A 84 -6.72 2.46 3.99
N VAL A 85 -6.92 1.15 3.81
CA VAL A 85 -8.02 0.62 3.01
C VAL A 85 -9.16 0.18 3.93
N GLY A 86 -10.25 0.93 3.90
CA GLY A 86 -11.48 0.58 4.61
C GLY A 86 -12.53 -0.02 3.66
N PRO A 87 -13.70 -0.46 4.19
CA PRO A 87 -14.74 -1.14 3.41
C PRO A 87 -15.14 -0.42 2.13
N ARG A 88 -15.25 0.92 2.19
CA ARG A 88 -15.63 1.74 1.04
C ARG A 88 -14.60 1.74 -0.09
N ILE A 89 -13.31 1.68 0.26
CA ILE A 89 -12.23 1.60 -0.74
C ILE A 89 -12.16 0.19 -1.31
N ALA A 90 -12.26 -0.83 -0.46
CA ALA A 90 -12.28 -2.24 -0.86
C ALA A 90 -13.43 -2.52 -1.84
N GLU A 91 -14.66 -2.08 -1.52
CA GLU A 91 -15.82 -2.18 -2.40
C GLU A 91 -15.59 -1.51 -3.76
N SER A 92 -15.06 -0.28 -3.76
CA SER A 92 -14.74 0.44 -5.00
C SER A 92 -13.71 -0.27 -5.88
N ILE A 93 -12.73 -0.95 -5.27
CA ILE A 93 -11.72 -1.74 -5.99
C ILE A 93 -12.36 -2.99 -6.61
N VAL A 94 -13.18 -3.71 -5.82
CA VAL A 94 -13.90 -4.91 -6.31
C VAL A 94 -14.83 -4.55 -7.46
N GLU A 95 -15.62 -3.48 -7.33
CA GLU A 95 -16.49 -2.99 -8.40
C GLU A 95 -15.71 -2.62 -9.65
N PHE A 96 -14.57 -1.94 -9.50
CA PHE A 96 -13.72 -1.56 -10.63
C PHE A 96 -13.28 -2.77 -11.44
N PHE A 97 -12.81 -3.83 -10.80
CA PHE A 97 -12.36 -5.05 -11.48
C PHE A 97 -13.51 -6.00 -11.87
N ALA A 98 -14.71 -5.84 -11.33
CA ALA A 98 -15.91 -6.53 -11.80
C ALA A 98 -16.35 -6.02 -13.17
N ASP A 99 -16.07 -4.77 -13.51
CA ASP A 99 -16.41 -4.15 -14.79
C ASP A 99 -15.55 -4.72 -15.93
N GLU A 100 -16.20 -5.17 -16.99
CA GLU A 100 -15.54 -5.79 -18.15
C GLU A 100 -14.67 -4.77 -18.93
N HIS A 101 -15.10 -3.52 -19.01
CA HIS A 101 -14.36 -2.47 -19.68
C HIS A 101 -13.01 -2.20 -18.98
N ASN A 102 -13.02 -2.17 -17.64
CA ASN A 102 -11.81 -1.97 -16.85
C ASN A 102 -10.86 -3.18 -16.94
N ARG A 103 -11.39 -4.41 -16.92
CA ARG A 103 -10.57 -5.61 -17.17
C ARG A 103 -9.93 -5.59 -18.56
N LYS A 104 -10.67 -5.15 -19.56
CA LYS A 104 -10.13 -4.98 -20.92
C LYS A 104 -9.05 -3.91 -20.97
N LEU A 105 -9.24 -2.78 -20.28
CA LEU A 105 -8.23 -1.74 -20.15
C LEU A 105 -6.92 -2.31 -19.60
N VAL A 106 -6.97 -3.08 -18.50
CA VAL A 106 -5.78 -3.71 -17.90
C VAL A 106 -5.13 -4.70 -18.89
N ALA A 107 -5.94 -5.49 -19.62
CA ALA A 107 -5.42 -6.40 -20.63
C ALA A 107 -4.72 -5.65 -21.80
N ASP A 108 -5.23 -4.50 -22.19
CA ASP A 108 -4.63 -3.67 -23.25
C ASP A 108 -3.33 -2.98 -22.75
N LEU A 109 -3.28 -2.52 -21.47
CA LEU A 109 -2.07 -2.00 -20.85
C LEU A 109 -0.98 -3.09 -20.73
N ARG A 110 -1.36 -4.33 -20.46
CA ARG A 110 -0.43 -5.47 -20.44
C ARG A 110 0.24 -5.71 -21.79
N LYS A 111 -0.50 -5.57 -22.88
CA LYS A 111 0.05 -5.67 -24.25
C LYS A 111 1.01 -4.53 -24.60
N ALA A 112 0.98 -3.45 -23.84
CA ALA A 112 1.89 -2.31 -23.99
C ALA A 112 3.18 -2.45 -23.19
N ASP A 113 3.41 -3.61 -22.55
CA ASP A 113 4.62 -3.94 -21.77
C ASP A 113 4.87 -3.02 -20.56
N LEU A 114 3.80 -2.62 -19.86
CA LEU A 114 3.94 -1.89 -18.59
C LEU A 114 4.44 -2.82 -17.48
N THR A 115 5.08 -2.26 -16.47
CA THR A 115 5.52 -2.98 -15.26
C THR A 115 4.32 -3.32 -14.37
N PHE A 116 3.94 -4.61 -14.31
CA PHE A 116 2.83 -5.10 -13.48
C PHE A 116 3.30 -5.83 -12.21
N THR A 117 4.59 -5.85 -11.97
CA THR A 117 5.19 -6.43 -10.77
C THR A 117 5.89 -5.34 -9.98
N GLY A 118 5.69 -5.34 -8.67
CA GLY A 118 6.39 -4.51 -7.71
C GLY A 118 7.23 -5.38 -6.78
N GLN A 119 8.02 -4.77 -5.95
CA GLN A 119 8.62 -5.47 -4.84
C GLN A 119 7.53 -5.65 -3.78
N LYS A 120 7.04 -6.87 -3.60
CA LYS A 120 6.25 -7.22 -2.43
C LYS A 120 7.14 -6.99 -1.22
N LYS A 121 6.74 -6.07 -0.36
CA LYS A 121 7.45 -5.88 0.90
C LYS A 121 7.20 -7.13 1.73
N GLU A 122 8.19 -8.00 1.84
CA GLU A 122 8.10 -9.13 2.74
C GLU A 122 7.99 -8.55 4.15
N LYS A 123 6.80 -8.64 4.72
CA LYS A 123 6.61 -8.33 6.13
C LYS A 123 7.43 -9.35 6.91
N GLY A 124 8.23 -8.89 7.84
CA GLY A 124 8.88 -9.77 8.79
C GLY A 124 7.81 -10.65 9.47
N THR A 125 8.18 -11.86 9.84
CA THR A 125 7.25 -12.80 10.52
C THR A 125 7.30 -12.67 12.04
N LYS A 126 8.22 -11.90 12.58
CA LYS A 126 8.47 -11.78 14.04
C LYS A 126 7.24 -11.37 14.85
N LEU A 127 6.47 -10.42 14.35
CA LEU A 127 5.26 -9.92 15.01
C LEU A 127 3.99 -10.37 14.28
N ALA A 128 4.07 -11.40 13.44
CA ALA A 128 2.92 -11.90 12.69
C ALA A 128 1.76 -12.27 13.62
N GLY A 129 0.55 -11.78 13.29
CA GLY A 129 -0.65 -12.00 14.08
C GLY A 129 -0.77 -11.16 15.35
N LYS A 130 0.23 -10.33 15.71
CA LYS A 130 0.18 -9.46 16.89
C LYS A 130 -0.38 -8.09 16.56
N THR A 131 -1.27 -7.60 17.41
CA THR A 131 -1.90 -6.28 17.28
C THR A 131 -1.39 -5.34 18.37
N PHE A 132 -0.86 -4.19 17.97
CA PHE A 132 -0.31 -3.16 18.82
C PHE A 132 -1.18 -1.91 18.84
N VAL A 133 -1.15 -1.17 19.94
CA VAL A 133 -1.71 0.18 20.02
C VAL A 133 -0.64 1.10 20.58
N LEU A 134 -0.39 2.22 19.91
CA LEU A 134 0.56 3.24 20.36
C LEU A 134 -0.17 4.34 21.13
N THR A 135 0.36 4.72 22.31
CA THR A 135 -0.21 5.79 23.13
C THR A 135 0.89 6.62 23.78
N GLY A 136 0.63 7.91 24.00
CA GLY A 136 1.62 8.84 24.52
C GLY A 136 2.68 9.26 23.50
N THR A 137 3.71 9.96 23.98
CA THR A 137 4.86 10.42 23.20
C THR A 137 6.01 9.45 23.39
N LEU A 138 6.48 8.83 22.32
CA LEU A 138 7.63 7.95 22.30
C LEU A 138 8.90 8.80 22.34
N ALA A 139 9.94 8.32 23.02
CA ALA A 139 11.18 9.07 23.25
C ALA A 139 12.20 8.91 22.13
N ARG A 140 12.22 7.75 21.47
CA ARG A 140 13.22 7.37 20.46
C ARG A 140 12.69 7.41 19.04
N HIS A 141 11.40 7.13 18.87
CA HIS A 141 10.73 7.03 17.56
C HIS A 141 9.54 7.96 17.50
N THR A 142 9.30 8.51 16.32
CA THR A 142 7.99 9.12 16.05
C THR A 142 6.92 8.04 16.00
N ARG A 143 5.66 8.41 16.17
CA ARG A 143 4.54 7.47 16.10
C ARG A 143 4.48 6.75 14.76
N ASP A 144 4.78 7.45 13.66
CA ASP A 144 4.78 6.89 12.31
C ASP A 144 5.96 5.94 12.09
N GLU A 145 7.14 6.23 12.64
CA GLU A 145 8.29 5.32 12.62
C GLU A 145 8.01 4.04 13.41
N ALA A 146 7.53 4.14 14.64
CA ALA A 146 7.18 2.98 15.46
C ALA A 146 6.09 2.12 14.79
N LYS A 147 5.06 2.76 14.20
CA LYS A 147 4.03 2.08 13.41
C LYS A 147 4.66 1.30 12.26
N LYS A 148 5.51 1.95 11.47
CA LYS A 148 6.18 1.33 10.33
C LYS A 148 7.06 0.16 10.74
N MET A 149 7.83 0.29 11.83
CA MET A 149 8.69 -0.79 12.34
C MET A 149 7.88 -2.03 12.73
N ILE A 150 6.76 -1.85 13.43
CA ILE A 150 5.85 -2.95 13.81
C ILE A 150 5.25 -3.61 12.56
N GLU A 151 4.77 -2.82 11.60
CA GLU A 151 4.17 -3.31 10.36
C GLU A 151 5.20 -4.02 9.46
N ASP A 152 6.43 -3.51 9.38
CA ASP A 152 7.54 -4.15 8.66
C ASP A 152 7.94 -5.49 9.29
N ALA A 153 7.78 -5.65 10.61
CA ALA A 153 7.98 -6.90 11.33
C ALA A 153 6.78 -7.88 11.26
N GLY A 154 5.71 -7.52 10.54
CA GLY A 154 4.51 -8.34 10.35
C GLY A 154 3.40 -8.13 11.37
N GLY A 155 3.58 -7.20 12.32
CA GLY A 155 2.56 -6.82 13.29
C GLY A 155 1.50 -5.88 12.69
N ARG A 156 0.42 -5.68 13.42
CA ARG A 156 -0.66 -4.74 13.07
C ARG A 156 -0.74 -3.62 14.09
N VAL A 157 -0.90 -2.38 13.66
CA VAL A 157 -1.11 -1.23 14.57
C VAL A 157 -2.54 -0.73 14.47
N SER A 158 -3.26 -0.72 15.61
CA SER A 158 -4.64 -0.25 15.72
C SER A 158 -4.73 1.12 16.40
N GLY A 159 -5.72 1.91 16.00
CA GLY A 159 -6.01 3.21 16.60
C GLY A 159 -6.66 3.14 17.98
N SER A 160 -7.28 2.00 18.36
CA SER A 160 -8.04 1.83 19.59
C SER A 160 -7.71 0.50 20.30
N VAL A 161 -7.77 0.50 21.63
CA VAL A 161 -7.56 -0.70 22.45
C VAL A 161 -8.83 -1.53 22.49
N SER A 162 -8.69 -2.84 22.27
CA SER A 162 -9.78 -3.83 22.31
C SER A 162 -9.25 -5.16 22.89
N LYS A 163 -10.14 -6.13 23.10
CA LYS A 163 -9.76 -7.50 23.52
C LYS A 163 -8.89 -8.24 22.48
N LYS A 164 -8.80 -7.72 21.25
CA LYS A 164 -7.94 -8.26 20.20
C LYS A 164 -6.55 -7.58 20.15
N THR A 165 -6.29 -6.64 21.07
CA THR A 165 -4.99 -5.96 21.18
C THR A 165 -4.07 -6.82 22.01
N ASP A 166 -2.89 -7.16 21.50
CA ASP A 166 -1.88 -7.95 22.23
C ASP A 166 -1.01 -7.05 23.11
N TYR A 167 -0.61 -5.89 22.57
CA TYR A 167 0.29 -4.98 23.26
C TYR A 167 -0.15 -3.53 23.12
N VAL A 168 0.01 -2.77 24.21
CA VAL A 168 -0.08 -1.30 24.17
C VAL A 168 1.31 -0.74 24.47
N VAL A 169 1.90 -0.07 23.49
CA VAL A 169 3.18 0.63 23.66
C VAL A 169 2.89 2.00 24.25
N ALA A 170 3.32 2.21 25.48
CA ALA A 170 3.07 3.43 26.23
C ALA A 170 4.34 4.30 26.30
N GLY A 171 4.28 5.48 25.71
CA GLY A 171 5.27 6.55 25.90
C GLY A 171 4.89 7.50 27.03
N ALA A 172 5.59 8.64 27.11
CA ALA A 172 5.29 9.70 28.08
C ALA A 172 3.87 10.25 27.84
N ASP A 173 3.20 10.65 28.91
CA ASP A 173 1.83 11.22 28.87
C ASP A 173 0.80 10.31 28.18
N ALA A 174 0.92 9.01 28.41
CA ALA A 174 -0.03 8.04 27.90
C ALA A 174 -1.42 8.29 28.52
N GLY A 175 -2.40 8.62 27.64
CA GLY A 175 -3.76 8.99 28.05
C GLY A 175 -4.70 7.79 28.19
N SER A 176 -6.00 8.03 27.94
CA SER A 176 -7.13 7.09 28.13
C SER A 176 -6.95 5.70 27.50
N LYS A 177 -6.09 5.54 26.49
CA LYS A 177 -5.77 4.23 25.93
C LYS A 177 -5.02 3.33 26.89
N LEU A 178 -4.17 3.90 27.74
CA LEU A 178 -3.45 3.17 28.78
C LEU A 178 -4.42 2.63 29.85
N ASP A 179 -5.36 3.47 30.28
CA ASP A 179 -6.38 3.06 31.26
C ASP A 179 -7.25 1.93 30.70
N LYS A 180 -7.66 2.06 29.45
CA LYS A 180 -8.43 1.03 28.76
C LYS A 180 -7.65 -0.29 28.57
N ALA A 181 -6.34 -0.22 28.36
CA ALA A 181 -5.49 -1.41 28.30
C ALA A 181 -5.48 -2.17 29.64
N ARG A 182 -5.35 -1.42 30.75
CA ARG A 182 -5.39 -1.98 32.10
C ARG A 182 -6.74 -2.61 32.43
N GLU A 183 -7.85 -1.94 32.07
CA GLU A 183 -9.21 -2.47 32.25
C GLU A 183 -9.44 -3.78 31.49
N LEU A 184 -8.88 -3.90 30.28
CA LEU A 184 -9.05 -5.07 29.43
C LEU A 184 -8.00 -6.16 29.66
N GLY A 185 -7.02 -5.93 30.56
CA GLY A 185 -5.93 -6.88 30.85
C GLY A 185 -4.95 -7.03 29.67
N VAL A 186 -4.84 -6.01 28.79
CA VAL A 186 -3.90 -6.00 27.68
C VAL A 186 -2.49 -5.67 28.19
N ALA A 187 -1.49 -6.39 27.69
CA ALA A 187 -0.10 -6.16 28.07
C ALA A 187 0.34 -4.74 27.68
N VAL A 188 0.90 -4.00 28.66
CA VAL A 188 1.45 -2.67 28.43
C VAL A 188 2.97 -2.78 28.44
N ILE A 189 3.61 -2.33 27.38
CA ILE A 189 5.06 -2.36 27.20
C ILE A 189 5.60 -0.95 26.96
N GLY A 190 6.86 -0.73 27.29
CA GLY A 190 7.60 0.47 26.94
C GLY A 190 8.19 0.42 25.53
N GLU A 191 8.76 1.54 25.09
CA GLU A 191 9.44 1.65 23.79
C GLU A 191 10.65 0.71 23.69
N GLU A 192 11.42 0.53 24.77
CA GLU A 192 12.55 -0.39 24.82
C GLU A 192 12.13 -1.85 24.67
N GLU A 193 11.01 -2.24 25.28
CA GLU A 193 10.48 -3.59 25.15
C GLU A 193 9.93 -3.83 23.74
N MET A 194 9.33 -2.81 23.10
CA MET A 194 8.95 -2.86 21.70
C MET A 194 10.18 -3.07 20.82
N ASP A 195 11.26 -2.32 21.04
CA ASP A 195 12.53 -2.47 20.32
C ASP A 195 13.10 -3.88 20.52
N CYS A 196 13.06 -4.41 21.74
CA CYS A 196 13.47 -5.79 22.01
C CYS A 196 12.66 -6.80 21.19
N LEU A 197 11.34 -6.67 21.12
CA LEU A 197 10.47 -7.55 20.32
C LEU A 197 10.79 -7.47 18.81
N LEU A 198 11.24 -6.31 18.35
CA LEU A 198 11.62 -6.09 16.96
C LEU A 198 13.01 -6.65 16.62
N TYR A 199 13.97 -6.57 17.56
CA TYR A 199 15.40 -6.87 17.31
C TYR A 199 15.91 -8.16 17.93
N THR A 200 15.20 -8.80 18.87
CA THR A 200 15.58 -10.13 19.37
C THR A 200 15.49 -11.14 18.23
N SER A 201 16.64 -11.61 17.76
CA SER A 201 16.73 -12.77 16.88
C SER A 201 16.22 -14.00 17.63
N ASP A 202 15.50 -14.90 16.91
CA ASP A 202 15.14 -16.23 17.36
C ASP A 202 16.41 -16.98 17.85
N ALA A 203 16.65 -16.89 19.16
CA ALA A 203 17.56 -17.78 19.87
C ALA A 203 16.71 -18.71 20.73
N ALA A 204 15.83 -19.47 20.07
CA ALA A 204 15.08 -20.56 20.70
C ALA A 204 14.56 -21.53 19.62
N ASP A 205 15.48 -22.24 18.98
CA ASP A 205 15.26 -23.60 18.45
C ASP A 205 16.66 -24.24 18.28
N GLU A 206 17.17 -24.76 19.39
CA GLU A 206 18.09 -25.89 19.46
C GLU A 206 17.55 -26.88 20.50
#